data_5bf213cfa9f4f0bcd916f2ee6a5438f2
#
_entry.id   5bf213cfa9f4f0bcd916f2ee6a5438f2
#
_cell.length_a   1.000
_cell.length_b   1.000
_cell.length_c   1.000
_cell.angle_alpha   90.00
_cell.angle_beta   90.00
_cell.angle_gamma   90.00
#
_symmetry.space_group_name_H-M   'P 1'
#
loop_
_entity.id
_entity.type
_entity.pdbx_description
1 polymer ?
#
loop_
_entity_poly.entity_id
_entity_poly.type
_entity_poly.pdbx_seq_one_letter_code
_entity_poly.pdbx_strand_id
1 'polypeptide(L)'
;MKTPTGRFRVAEKIGGGMPIGTVFKSRRPVKVTNNLLREEDLIMTRILWLDGLDLANSNTRQRFIYIHGTNHEESLGKPASCGCIRMKNTDLLELYDLVDLDTPVAIRP
;
A
#
# COMPACT_ATOMS: atom_id res chain seq x y z
N MET A 1 4.27 -11.39 9.24
CA MET A 1 4.41 -10.17 10.06
C MET A 1 3.07 -9.45 10.11
N LYS A 2 2.77 -8.85 11.23
CA LYS A 2 1.48 -8.18 11.43
C LYS A 2 1.51 -6.75 10.88
N THR A 3 0.34 -6.27 10.48
CA THR A 3 0.14 -4.85 10.21
C THR A 3 0.32 -4.08 11.52
N PRO A 4 1.16 -3.05 11.54
CA PRO A 4 1.33 -2.26 12.76
C PRO A 4 0.07 -1.45 13.05
N THR A 5 -0.13 -1.11 14.32
CA THR A 5 -1.25 -0.26 14.76
C THR A 5 -0.73 1.05 15.34
N GLY A 6 -1.62 2.02 15.52
CA GLY A 6 -1.31 3.31 16.09
C GLY A 6 -1.42 4.46 15.11
N ARG A 7 -0.59 5.46 15.29
CA ARG A 7 -0.60 6.68 14.47
C ARG A 7 0.54 6.68 13.47
N PHE A 8 0.21 7.10 12.24
CA PHE A 8 1.12 7.14 11.11
C PHE A 8 0.93 8.43 10.33
N ARG A 9 1.84 8.69 9.42
CA ARG A 9 1.69 9.72 8.38
C ARG A 9 1.99 9.12 7.01
N VAL A 10 1.44 9.72 5.97
CA VAL A 10 1.83 9.38 4.59
C VAL A 10 3.21 10.00 4.34
N ALA A 11 4.22 9.15 4.22
CA ALA A 11 5.59 9.60 4.00
C ALA A 11 5.92 9.83 2.53
N GLU A 12 5.39 8.97 1.65
CA GLU A 12 5.59 9.09 0.21
C GLU A 12 4.35 8.61 -0.54
N LYS A 13 4.13 9.21 -1.70
CA LYS A 13 3.05 8.85 -2.63
C LYS A 13 3.69 8.44 -3.95
N ILE A 14 3.42 7.24 -4.42
CA ILE A 14 4.05 6.67 -5.61
C ILE A 14 2.99 6.21 -6.61
N GLY A 15 3.22 6.50 -7.89
CA GLY A 15 2.39 6.05 -8.99
C GLY A 15 1.42 7.08 -9.54
N GLY A 16 1.52 8.35 -9.14
CA GLY A 16 0.67 9.42 -9.66
C GLY A 16 0.73 9.50 -11.18
N GLY A 17 -0.43 9.62 -11.84
CA GLY A 17 -0.51 9.67 -13.30
C GLY A 17 -0.45 8.33 -13.99
N MET A 18 -0.14 7.24 -13.30
CA MET A 18 -0.11 5.91 -13.91
C MET A 18 -1.52 5.33 -14.01
N PRO A 19 -1.78 4.44 -15.00
CA PRO A 19 -3.08 3.78 -15.11
C PRO A 19 -3.42 2.94 -13.88
N ILE A 20 -4.71 2.78 -13.61
CA ILE A 20 -5.19 1.80 -12.64
C ILE A 20 -4.69 0.41 -13.06
N GLY A 21 -4.28 -0.40 -12.09
CA GLY A 21 -3.75 -1.73 -12.36
C GLY A 21 -2.25 -1.77 -12.69
N THR A 22 -1.57 -0.62 -12.71
CA THR A 22 -0.11 -0.60 -12.83
C THR A 22 0.49 -1.43 -11.72
N VAL A 23 1.43 -2.32 -12.05
CA VAL A 23 2.13 -3.17 -11.08
C VAL A 23 3.46 -2.54 -10.72
N PHE A 24 3.77 -2.53 -9.43
CA PHE A 24 5.03 -1.99 -8.92
C PHE A 24 5.89 -3.09 -8.30
N LYS A 25 7.18 -3.03 -8.58
CA LYS A 25 8.20 -3.83 -7.87
C LYS A 25 9.30 -2.89 -7.41
N SER A 26 9.68 -3.01 -6.15
CA SER A 26 10.64 -2.09 -5.52
C SER A 26 10.26 -0.63 -5.78
N ARG A 27 8.97 -0.33 -5.69
CA ARG A 27 8.36 1.01 -5.85
C ARG A 27 8.51 1.59 -7.26
N ARG A 28 8.75 0.76 -8.27
CA ARG A 28 8.85 1.19 -9.67
C ARG A 28 7.84 0.44 -10.53
N PRO A 29 7.22 1.11 -11.52
CA PRO A 29 6.32 0.41 -12.44
C PRO A 29 7.07 -0.67 -13.21
N VAL A 30 6.41 -1.81 -13.40
CA VAL A 30 6.95 -2.91 -14.20
C VAL A 30 5.93 -3.34 -15.24
N LYS A 31 6.41 -3.93 -16.33
CA LYS A 31 5.56 -4.45 -17.39
C LYS A 31 4.82 -5.69 -16.89
N VAL A 32 3.52 -5.73 -17.12
CA VAL A 32 2.69 -6.88 -16.76
C VAL A 32 2.97 -8.04 -17.73
N THR A 33 3.28 -9.20 -17.16
CA THR A 33 3.45 -10.46 -17.89
C THR A 33 2.54 -11.53 -17.30
N ASN A 34 2.33 -12.63 -18.03
CA ASN A 34 1.54 -13.76 -17.51
C ASN A 34 2.15 -14.34 -16.23
N ASN A 35 3.47 -14.39 -16.14
CA ASN A 35 4.15 -14.88 -14.94
C ASN A 35 3.89 -13.95 -13.75
N LEU A 36 3.94 -12.64 -13.99
CA LEU A 36 3.68 -11.65 -12.95
C LEU A 36 2.25 -11.78 -12.40
N LEU A 37 1.26 -11.97 -13.27
CA LEU A 37 -0.14 -12.13 -12.87
C LEU A 37 -0.40 -13.37 -12.01
N ARG A 38 0.51 -14.33 -11.99
CA ARG A 38 0.40 -15.53 -11.16
C ARG A 38 0.93 -15.33 -9.74
N GLU A 39 1.60 -14.24 -9.45
CA GLU A 39 2.09 -13.95 -8.12
C GLU A 39 0.91 -13.71 -7.19
N GLU A 40 1.02 -14.20 -5.95
CA GLU A 40 -0.09 -14.16 -5.00
C GLU A 40 -0.44 -12.75 -4.56
N ASP A 41 0.52 -11.86 -4.44
CA ASP A 41 0.31 -10.58 -3.77
C ASP A 41 1.06 -9.46 -4.50
N LEU A 42 0.43 -8.97 -5.56
CA LEU A 42 0.99 -7.84 -6.31
C LEU A 42 0.67 -6.52 -5.62
N ILE A 43 1.61 -5.58 -5.73
CA ILE A 43 1.40 -4.20 -5.34
C ILE A 43 0.97 -3.44 -6.59
N MET A 44 -0.25 -2.92 -6.58
CA MET A 44 -0.87 -2.36 -7.77
C MET A 44 -1.44 -0.97 -7.55
N THR A 45 -1.59 -0.26 -8.64
CA THR A 45 -2.35 0.98 -8.79
C THR A 45 -1.65 2.20 -8.21
N ARG A 46 -1.39 2.20 -6.93
CA ARG A 46 -0.70 3.28 -6.20
C ARG A 46 -0.02 2.71 -4.96
N ILE A 47 0.96 3.46 -4.46
CA ILE A 47 1.57 3.18 -3.17
C ILE A 47 1.46 4.41 -2.30
N LEU A 48 0.89 4.25 -1.11
CA LEU A 48 1.01 5.21 -0.01
C LEU A 48 1.94 4.58 1.03
N TRP A 49 3.14 5.10 1.12
CA TRP A 49 4.17 4.57 2.03
C TRP A 49 4.04 5.26 3.37
N LEU A 50 3.89 4.48 4.43
CA LEU A 50 3.63 5.00 5.77
C LEU A 50 4.89 5.12 6.60
N ASP A 51 4.89 6.13 7.48
CA ASP A 51 5.88 6.29 8.52
C ASP A 51 5.17 6.30 9.87
N GLY A 52 5.74 5.65 10.87
CA GLY A 52 5.13 5.58 12.20
C GLY A 52 5.44 6.80 13.05
N LEU A 53 4.43 7.25 13.79
CA LEU A 53 4.53 8.42 14.67
C LEU A 53 4.69 8.05 16.15
N ASP A 54 4.45 6.80 16.50
CA ASP A 54 4.56 6.30 17.88
C ASP A 54 5.85 5.49 18.05
N LEU A 55 6.36 5.41 19.26
CA LEU A 55 7.55 4.61 19.57
C LEU A 55 7.39 3.15 19.16
N ALA A 56 6.21 2.58 19.44
CA ALA A 56 5.94 1.17 19.17
C ALA A 56 5.89 0.83 17.66
N ASN A 57 5.69 1.83 16.78
CA ASN A 57 5.61 1.63 15.33
C ASN A 57 6.66 2.44 14.56
N SER A 58 7.71 2.89 15.23
CA SER A 58 8.71 3.79 14.64
C SER A 58 9.52 3.16 13.49
N ASN A 59 9.50 1.84 13.35
CA ASN A 59 10.19 1.13 12.27
C ASN A 59 9.29 0.89 11.04
N THR A 60 8.12 1.49 10.98
CA THR A 60 7.13 1.25 9.93
C THR A 60 7.70 1.52 8.54
N ARG A 61 8.38 2.66 8.35
CA ARG A 61 8.94 3.02 7.04
C ARG A 61 9.99 2.02 6.57
N GLN A 62 10.88 1.58 7.47
CA GLN A 62 11.93 0.61 7.18
C GLN A 62 11.37 -0.79 6.90
N ARG A 63 10.17 -1.08 7.39
CA ARG A 63 9.46 -2.33 7.09
C ARG A 63 8.70 -2.30 5.76
N PHE A 64 8.74 -1.19 5.03
CA PHE A 64 8.01 -1.01 3.76
C PHE A 64 6.52 -1.25 3.92
N ILE A 65 5.91 -0.62 4.90
CA ILE A 65 4.46 -0.74 5.13
C ILE A 65 3.74 0.26 4.22
N TYR A 66 2.98 -0.29 3.27
CA TYR A 66 2.25 0.48 2.27
C TYR A 66 0.75 0.29 2.40
N ILE A 67 -0.01 1.28 1.94
CA ILE A 67 -1.39 1.10 1.48
C ILE A 67 -1.28 0.97 -0.04
N HIS A 68 -1.78 -0.12 -0.61
CA HIS A 68 -1.65 -0.39 -2.03
C HIS A 68 -2.86 -1.14 -2.59
N GLY A 69 -3.00 -1.12 -3.91
CA GLY A 69 -3.98 -1.94 -4.61
C GLY A 69 -3.50 -3.39 -4.73
N THR A 70 -4.37 -4.25 -5.23
CA THR A 70 -4.12 -5.70 -5.27
C THR A 70 -4.76 -6.34 -6.50
N ASN A 71 -4.18 -7.45 -6.95
CA ASN A 71 -4.77 -8.34 -7.94
C ASN A 71 -5.77 -9.34 -7.34
N HIS A 72 -5.96 -9.32 -6.02
CA HIS A 72 -6.87 -10.22 -5.29
C HIS A 72 -7.90 -9.44 -4.48
N GLU A 73 -8.72 -8.64 -5.16
CA GLU A 73 -9.74 -7.83 -4.48
C GLU A 73 -10.77 -8.71 -3.73
N GLU A 74 -10.97 -9.93 -4.18
CA GLU A 74 -11.83 -10.90 -3.50
C GLU A 74 -11.31 -11.32 -2.12
N SER A 75 -10.03 -11.10 -1.86
CA SER A 75 -9.41 -11.42 -0.57
C SER A 75 -9.33 -10.23 0.40
N LEU A 76 -9.92 -9.09 0.03
CA LEU A 76 -9.93 -7.91 0.91
C LEU A 76 -10.67 -8.22 2.20
N GLY A 77 -10.14 -7.67 3.30
CA GLY A 77 -10.66 -7.96 4.64
C GLY A 77 -9.97 -9.13 5.33
N LYS A 78 -9.11 -9.87 4.62
CA LYS A 78 -8.30 -10.95 5.20
C LYS A 78 -6.89 -10.45 5.47
N PRO A 79 -6.18 -11.00 6.46
CA PRO A 79 -4.81 -10.59 6.76
C PRO A 79 -3.88 -10.77 5.56
N ALA A 80 -3.04 -9.77 5.32
CA ALA A 80 -1.95 -9.85 4.35
C ALA A 80 -0.69 -10.42 5.02
N SER A 81 0.14 -11.12 4.24
CA SER A 81 1.29 -11.86 4.79
C SER A 81 2.44 -10.99 5.27
N CYS A 82 2.56 -9.74 4.80
CA CYS A 82 3.74 -8.89 5.08
C CYS A 82 3.44 -7.58 5.80
N GLY A 83 2.23 -7.41 6.32
CA GLY A 83 1.86 -6.24 7.10
C GLY A 83 1.33 -5.04 6.32
N CYS A 84 1.43 -5.05 5.00
CA CYS A 84 0.85 -3.98 4.17
C CYS A 84 -0.68 -4.03 4.18
N ILE A 85 -1.29 -2.89 3.86
CA ILE A 85 -2.75 -2.73 3.82
C ILE A 85 -3.19 -2.73 2.36
N ARG A 86 -4.03 -3.70 2.00
CA ARG A 86 -4.59 -3.81 0.65
C ARG A 86 -5.92 -3.07 0.56
N MET A 87 -6.10 -2.36 -0.54
CA MET A 87 -7.35 -1.69 -0.86
C MET A 87 -7.83 -2.11 -2.24
N LYS A 88 -9.14 -1.97 -2.46
CA LYS A 88 -9.71 -2.05 -3.80
C LYS A 88 -9.06 -0.97 -4.67
N ASN A 89 -8.67 -1.34 -5.90
CA ASN A 89 -7.90 -0.44 -6.77
C ASN A 89 -8.61 0.88 -7.06
N THR A 90 -9.92 0.85 -7.29
CA THR A 90 -10.70 2.07 -7.53
C THR A 90 -10.77 2.98 -6.31
N ASP A 91 -10.93 2.40 -5.12
CA ASP A 91 -10.96 3.16 -3.87
C ASP A 91 -9.61 3.79 -3.57
N LEU A 92 -8.54 3.06 -3.87
CA LEU A 92 -7.19 3.57 -3.67
C LEU A 92 -6.88 4.77 -4.57
N LEU A 93 -7.36 4.76 -5.82
CA LEU A 93 -7.22 5.92 -6.71
C LEU A 93 -7.83 7.17 -6.08
N GLU A 94 -9.03 7.05 -5.54
CA GLU A 94 -9.71 8.16 -4.85
C GLU A 94 -8.92 8.62 -3.63
N LEU A 95 -8.52 7.68 -2.78
CA LEU A 95 -7.77 8.00 -1.57
C LEU A 95 -6.45 8.70 -1.90
N TYR A 96 -5.75 8.22 -2.91
CA TYR A 96 -4.47 8.79 -3.33
C TYR A 96 -4.61 10.28 -3.68
N ASP A 97 -5.68 10.64 -4.36
CA ASP A 97 -5.93 12.04 -4.75
C ASP A 97 -6.38 12.91 -3.57
N LEU A 98 -6.97 12.31 -2.56
CA LEU A 98 -7.48 13.03 -1.39
C LEU A 98 -6.42 13.31 -0.33
N VAL A 99 -5.35 12.51 -0.27
CA VAL A 99 -4.33 12.65 0.78
C VAL A 99 -3.10 13.36 0.24
N ASP A 100 -2.43 14.07 1.13
CA ASP A 100 -1.14 14.71 0.87
C ASP A 100 -0.04 14.03 1.68
N LEU A 101 1.21 14.42 1.42
CA LEU A 101 2.31 14.05 2.32
C LEU A 101 1.99 14.57 3.73
N ASP A 102 2.35 13.79 4.72
CA ASP A 102 2.10 14.05 6.14
C ASP A 102 0.64 13.92 6.58
N THR A 103 -0.28 13.55 5.68
CA THR A 103 -1.66 13.23 6.10
C THR A 103 -1.63 12.19 7.21
N PRO A 104 -2.31 12.45 8.35
CA PRO A 104 -2.35 11.48 9.45
C PRO A 104 -3.16 10.24 9.07
N VAL A 105 -2.67 9.08 9.51
CA VAL A 105 -3.34 7.80 9.33
C VAL A 105 -3.39 7.10 10.69
N ALA A 106 -4.55 6.59 11.06
CA ALA A 106 -4.71 5.78 12.25
C ALA A 106 -5.05 4.35 11.84
N ILE A 107 -4.30 3.38 12.34
CA ILE A 107 -4.60 1.96 12.13
C ILE A 107 -5.00 1.38 13.48
N ARG A 108 -6.21 0.87 13.54
CA ARG A 108 -6.78 0.29 14.75
C ARG A 108 -6.80 -1.24 14.66
N PRO A 109 -6.67 -1.92 15.80
CA PRO A 109 -6.77 -3.39 15.81
C PRO A 109 -8.14 -3.88 15.37
#